data_3b74cca1f5969ca7625ee56e628d0dda
#
_entry.id   3b74cca1f5969ca7625ee56e628d0dda
#
_cell.length_a   1.000
_cell.length_b   1.000
_cell.length_c   1.000
_cell.angle_alpha   90.00
_cell.angle_beta   90.00
_cell.angle_gamma   90.00
#
_symmetry.space_group_name_H-M   'P 1'
#
loop_
_entity.id
_entity.type
_entity.pdbx_description
1 polymer ?
#
loop_
_entity_poly.entity_id
_entity_poly.type
_entity_poly.pdbx_seq_one_letter_code
_entity_poly.pdbx_strand_id
1 'polypeptide(L)'
;MENLQDIRVGGTEVHYFVLCPRKLWWFSHGMEQEHAGGASASSVGQENVALGTLLHEQSYPGKHKKDVLIDDLLRLDFTESGAVHEVKKSRGGSRAERATRFQLLYYLYYLKHEKGVETVGVIDYPKERRREEIVLTQELEQEVEQVIAGVQETRALPTPPRVAEPMTICRKCAYQELCWG
;
A
#
# COMPACT_ATOMS: atom_id res chain seq x y z
N MET A 1 0.36 19.76 -16.48
CA MET A 1 1.22 18.70 -15.86
C MET A 1 1.62 19.23 -14.52
N GLU A 2 0.79 19.04 -13.52
CA GLU A 2 1.11 19.37 -12.14
C GLU A 2 2.19 18.41 -11.65
N ASN A 3 3.14 18.99 -10.98
CA ASN A 3 4.39 18.38 -10.57
C ASN A 3 4.09 17.29 -9.52
N LEU A 4 4.28 16.03 -9.85
CA LEU A 4 4.16 14.85 -8.96
C LEU A 4 5.11 14.93 -7.73
N GLN A 5 5.86 16.03 -7.57
CA GLN A 5 6.90 16.21 -6.57
C GLN A 5 6.42 16.28 -5.10
N ASP A 6 5.11 16.19 -4.83
CA ASP A 6 4.59 16.22 -3.45
C ASP A 6 3.65 15.05 -3.14
N ILE A 7 3.79 13.92 -3.84
CA ILE A 7 3.02 12.70 -3.55
C ILE A 7 3.62 12.00 -2.33
N ARG A 8 3.45 12.60 -1.16
CA ARG A 8 3.71 11.91 0.11
C ARG A 8 2.48 11.11 0.53
N VAL A 9 2.13 10.14 -0.29
CA VAL A 9 1.07 9.16 0.02
C VAL A 9 1.72 7.84 0.37
N GLY A 10 1.40 7.30 1.54
CA GLY A 10 1.90 6.00 1.98
C GLY A 10 1.06 4.84 1.41
N GLY A 11 1.68 3.68 1.22
CA GLY A 11 0.95 2.49 0.76
C GLY A 11 -0.18 2.08 1.69
N THR A 12 -0.03 2.26 3.00
CA THR A 12 -1.09 2.05 3.99
C THR A 12 -2.26 3.01 3.78
N GLU A 13 -2.01 4.26 3.41
CA GLU A 13 -3.05 5.26 3.14
C GLU A 13 -3.87 4.88 1.91
N VAL A 14 -3.21 4.40 0.84
CA VAL A 14 -3.88 3.87 -0.35
C VAL A 14 -4.78 2.69 0.02
N HIS A 15 -4.25 1.73 0.79
CA HIS A 15 -5.03 0.60 1.27
C HIS A 15 -6.25 1.03 2.07
N TYR A 16 -6.09 1.96 3.03
CA TYR A 16 -7.17 2.44 3.86
C TYR A 16 -8.21 3.23 3.08
N PHE A 17 -7.81 4.06 2.13
CA PHE A 17 -8.74 4.80 1.27
C PHE A 17 -9.64 3.84 0.48
N VAL A 18 -9.07 2.86 -0.19
CA VAL A 18 -9.83 1.89 -1.00
C VAL A 18 -10.71 1.01 -0.11
N LEU A 19 -10.24 0.67 1.09
CA LEU A 19 -11.01 -0.09 2.06
C LEU A 19 -12.16 0.71 2.64
N CYS A 20 -11.88 1.93 3.12
CA CYS A 20 -12.85 2.85 3.73
C CYS A 20 -12.24 4.25 3.86
N PRO A 21 -12.69 5.28 3.11
CA PRO A 21 -12.16 6.63 3.22
C PRO A 21 -12.22 7.21 4.65
N ARG A 22 -13.25 6.86 5.42
CA ARG A 22 -13.36 7.27 6.83
C ARG A 22 -12.26 6.68 7.70
N LYS A 23 -11.83 5.44 7.43
CA LYS A 23 -10.68 4.81 8.08
C LYS A 23 -9.39 5.57 7.77
N LEU A 24 -9.17 5.94 6.51
CA LEU A 24 -8.05 6.79 6.12
C LEU A 24 -8.07 8.11 6.87
N TRP A 25 -9.23 8.76 6.95
CA TRP A 25 -9.35 10.05 7.63
C TRP A 25 -8.91 9.97 9.11
N TRP A 26 -9.40 8.98 9.85
CA TRP A 26 -8.98 8.76 11.25
C TRP A 26 -7.47 8.52 11.36
N PHE A 27 -6.93 7.67 10.50
CA PHE A 27 -5.50 7.37 10.46
C PHE A 27 -4.67 8.63 10.21
N SER A 28 -5.00 9.42 9.20
CA SER A 28 -4.25 10.63 8.82
C SER A 28 -4.36 11.78 9.82
N HIS A 29 -5.34 11.72 10.74
CA HIS A 29 -5.52 12.68 11.82
C HIS A 29 -4.99 12.21 13.18
N GLY A 30 -4.02 11.30 13.17
CA GLY A 30 -3.28 10.89 14.35
C GLY A 30 -3.92 9.79 15.19
N MET A 31 -5.00 9.17 14.71
CA MET A 31 -5.62 8.02 15.38
C MET A 31 -5.00 6.70 14.89
N GLU A 32 -3.70 6.52 15.11
CA GLU A 32 -2.94 5.33 14.64
C GLU A 32 -3.15 4.12 15.55
N GLN A 33 -4.34 3.56 15.61
CA GLN A 33 -4.65 2.44 16.50
C GLN A 33 -4.10 1.08 16.03
N GLU A 34 -3.82 0.90 14.74
CA GLU A 34 -3.42 -0.40 14.19
C GLU A 34 -1.89 -0.62 14.17
N HIS A 35 -1.09 0.41 14.47
CA HIS A 35 0.37 0.34 14.44
C HIS A 35 1.04 0.47 15.80
N ALA A 36 0.30 0.33 16.90
CA ALA A 36 0.85 0.33 18.27
C ALA A 36 1.82 -0.85 18.58
N GLY A 37 2.13 -1.65 17.58
CA GLY A 37 3.04 -2.81 17.65
C GLY A 37 4.25 -2.68 16.73
N GLY A 38 5.05 -1.64 16.90
CA GLY A 38 6.48 -1.66 16.61
C GLY A 38 6.96 -1.41 15.20
N ALA A 39 7.75 -0.49 15.08
CA ALA A 39 9.14 -0.40 14.66
C ALA A 39 9.47 1.04 14.30
N SER A 40 10.26 1.57 15.16
CA SER A 40 10.93 2.86 15.06
C SER A 40 11.63 3.05 13.71
N ALA A 41 11.43 4.20 13.15
CA ALA A 41 12.20 4.72 12.02
C ALA A 41 13.69 4.81 12.37
N SER A 42 14.55 4.25 11.57
CA SER A 42 15.91 4.78 11.38
C SER A 42 16.58 4.16 10.16
N SER A 43 16.87 4.97 9.18
CA SER A 43 18.06 4.97 8.29
C SER A 43 17.72 5.41 6.85
N VAL A 44 17.63 6.70 6.68
CA VAL A 44 17.27 7.39 5.41
C VAL A 44 18.39 7.37 4.34
N GLY A 45 19.54 6.80 4.59
CA GLY A 45 20.71 6.93 3.72
C GLY A 45 21.10 5.73 2.85
N GLN A 46 20.56 4.54 3.14
CA GLN A 46 20.99 3.30 2.47
C GLN A 46 19.97 2.73 1.46
N GLU A 47 18.81 3.34 1.31
CA GLU A 47 17.67 2.79 0.62
C GLU A 47 17.75 2.84 -0.90
N ASN A 48 18.30 3.91 -1.47
CA ASN A 48 18.39 4.07 -2.93
C ASN A 48 19.41 3.11 -3.59
N VAL A 49 20.47 2.74 -2.87
CA VAL A 49 21.42 1.72 -3.32
C VAL A 49 20.83 0.33 -3.19
N ALA A 50 20.04 0.09 -2.15
CA ALA A 50 19.41 -1.20 -1.90
C ALA A 50 18.33 -1.55 -2.96
N LEU A 51 17.60 -0.57 -3.47
CA LEU A 51 16.56 -0.81 -4.49
C LEU A 51 17.15 -1.21 -5.84
N GLY A 52 18.19 -0.51 -6.32
CA GLY A 52 18.91 -0.88 -7.53
C GLY A 52 19.50 -2.30 -7.44
N THR A 53 20.07 -2.61 -6.28
CA THR A 53 20.61 -3.96 -5.98
C THR A 53 19.51 -5.01 -5.86
N LEU A 54 18.35 -4.67 -5.28
CA LEU A 54 17.18 -5.55 -5.14
C LEU A 54 16.64 -6.04 -6.48
N LEU A 55 16.60 -5.16 -7.47
CA LEU A 55 15.98 -5.43 -8.77
C LEU A 55 17.01 -5.89 -9.82
N HIS A 56 18.30 -5.59 -9.61
CA HIS A 56 19.39 -6.09 -10.47
C HIS A 56 19.98 -7.43 -10.05
N GLU A 57 19.76 -7.90 -8.82
CA GLU A 57 20.24 -9.21 -8.36
C GLU A 57 19.41 -10.39 -8.95
N GLN A 58 19.23 -10.43 -10.26
CA GLN A 58 18.79 -11.64 -10.97
C GLN A 58 19.79 -12.81 -10.88
N SER A 59 20.92 -12.63 -10.19
CA SER A 59 22.04 -13.56 -10.22
C SER A 59 22.21 -14.46 -9.00
N TYR A 60 21.38 -14.33 -7.95
CA TYR A 60 21.52 -15.17 -6.76
C TYR A 60 20.17 -15.75 -6.30
N PRO A 61 19.85 -17.01 -6.65
CA PRO A 61 18.69 -17.69 -6.12
C PRO A 61 18.85 -17.90 -4.62
N GLY A 62 17.90 -17.39 -3.83
CA GLY A 62 17.74 -17.74 -2.42
C GLY A 62 17.84 -16.63 -1.37
N LYS A 63 18.04 -15.36 -1.73
CA LYS A 63 17.97 -14.25 -0.75
C LYS A 63 16.69 -13.44 -0.93
N HIS A 64 15.66 -13.81 -0.20
CA HIS A 64 14.48 -12.99 -0.04
C HIS A 64 14.80 -11.82 0.90
N LYS A 65 14.73 -10.57 0.44
CA LYS A 65 14.75 -9.41 1.33
C LYS A 65 13.33 -9.21 1.84
N LYS A 66 13.17 -9.21 3.15
CA LYS A 66 11.91 -9.01 3.87
C LYS A 66 11.85 -7.59 4.42
N ASP A 67 10.64 -7.03 4.52
CA ASP A 67 10.38 -5.72 5.13
C ASP A 67 11.22 -4.59 4.52
N VAL A 68 11.10 -4.38 3.22
CA VAL A 68 11.80 -3.30 2.53
C VAL A 68 10.99 -2.02 2.62
N LEU A 69 11.55 -1.00 3.29
CA LEU A 69 10.96 0.34 3.34
C LEU A 69 11.59 1.22 2.26
N ILE A 70 10.78 1.91 1.49
CA ILE A 70 11.21 2.82 0.41
C ILE A 70 10.66 4.21 0.69
N ASP A 71 11.55 5.20 0.82
CA ASP A 71 11.26 6.62 1.05
C ASP A 71 10.29 6.88 2.23
N ASP A 72 10.26 5.99 3.23
CA ASP A 72 9.29 5.98 4.34
C ASP A 72 7.81 5.90 3.93
N LEU A 73 7.53 5.63 2.67
CA LEU A 73 6.18 5.62 2.08
C LEU A 73 5.67 4.22 1.73
N LEU A 74 6.56 3.36 1.24
CA LEU A 74 6.20 2.01 0.81
C LEU A 74 6.90 0.98 1.68
N ARG A 75 6.12 0.05 2.20
CA ARG A 75 6.65 -1.11 2.91
C ARG A 75 6.33 -2.36 2.11
N LEU A 76 7.34 -2.91 1.47
CA LEU A 76 7.24 -4.15 0.69
C LEU A 76 7.44 -5.34 1.61
N ASP A 77 6.59 -6.36 1.53
CA ASP A 77 6.75 -7.57 2.34
C ASP A 77 8.03 -8.31 1.96
N PHE A 78 8.27 -8.52 0.68
CA PHE A 78 9.55 -9.01 0.16
C PHE A 78 9.65 -8.84 -1.35
N THR A 79 10.85 -9.09 -1.89
CA THR A 79 11.08 -9.16 -3.35
C THR A 79 11.70 -10.50 -3.70
N GLU A 80 11.23 -11.10 -4.79
CA GLU A 80 11.73 -12.36 -5.32
C GLU A 80 11.79 -12.29 -6.84
N SER A 81 12.91 -12.68 -7.42
CA SER A 81 13.07 -12.73 -8.89
C SER A 81 12.71 -11.43 -9.63
N GLY A 82 12.97 -10.28 -8.99
CA GLY A 82 12.65 -8.96 -9.54
C GLY A 82 11.18 -8.53 -9.38
N ALA A 83 10.32 -9.35 -8.79
CA ALA A 83 8.93 -9.00 -8.51
C ALA A 83 8.75 -8.47 -7.08
N VAL A 84 7.76 -7.60 -6.90
CA VAL A 84 7.31 -7.12 -5.58
C VAL A 84 6.22 -8.03 -5.06
N HIS A 85 6.41 -8.57 -3.86
CA HIS A 85 5.48 -9.48 -3.23
C HIS A 85 4.74 -8.84 -2.06
N GLU A 86 3.44 -9.06 -2.02
CA GLU A 86 2.54 -8.73 -0.92
C GLU A 86 1.92 -10.03 -0.39
N VAL A 87 2.08 -10.30 0.90
CA VAL A 87 1.57 -11.54 1.51
C VAL A 87 0.29 -11.27 2.28
N LYS A 88 -0.76 -11.97 1.95
CA LYS A 88 -2.03 -11.91 2.67
C LYS A 88 -2.40 -13.28 3.24
N LYS A 89 -2.82 -13.29 4.48
CA LYS A 89 -3.16 -14.51 5.22
C LYS A 89 -4.28 -15.30 4.55
N SER A 90 -5.26 -14.58 3.98
CA SER A 90 -6.39 -15.10 3.22
C SER A 90 -7.00 -13.98 2.41
N ARG A 91 -7.80 -14.32 1.40
CA ARG A 91 -8.67 -13.33 0.78
C ARG A 91 -9.61 -12.78 1.85
N GLY A 92 -9.81 -11.49 1.81
CA GLY A 92 -10.90 -10.86 2.53
C GLY A 92 -12.19 -10.91 1.72
N GLY A 93 -13.16 -10.09 2.04
CA GLY A 93 -14.24 -9.78 1.10
C GLY A 93 -13.71 -8.94 -0.07
N SER A 94 -14.50 -8.81 -1.13
CA SER A 94 -14.13 -8.11 -2.39
C SER A 94 -13.49 -6.73 -2.19
N ARG A 95 -13.94 -5.99 -1.18
CA ARG A 95 -13.37 -4.68 -0.83
C ARG A 95 -11.94 -4.79 -0.27
N ALA A 96 -11.67 -5.76 0.58
CA ALA A 96 -10.34 -5.98 1.15
C ALA A 96 -9.36 -6.48 0.07
N GLU A 97 -9.81 -7.34 -0.82
CA GLU A 97 -9.02 -7.78 -1.98
C GLU A 97 -8.67 -6.59 -2.89
N ARG A 98 -9.67 -5.75 -3.19
CA ARG A 98 -9.45 -4.52 -3.97
C ARG A 98 -8.45 -3.59 -3.28
N ALA A 99 -8.54 -3.39 -1.98
CA ALA A 99 -7.61 -2.55 -1.22
C ALA A 99 -6.17 -3.08 -1.30
N THR A 100 -5.98 -4.40 -1.12
CA THR A 100 -4.67 -5.05 -1.28
C THR A 100 -4.12 -4.88 -2.70
N ARG A 101 -4.97 -5.09 -3.72
CA ARG A 101 -4.59 -4.94 -5.11
C ARG A 101 -4.13 -3.50 -5.43
N PHE A 102 -4.88 -2.49 -4.97
CA PHE A 102 -4.51 -1.09 -5.18
C PHE A 102 -3.26 -0.68 -4.40
N GLN A 103 -3.03 -1.22 -3.22
CA GLN A 103 -1.77 -1.02 -2.49
C GLN A 103 -0.58 -1.50 -3.31
N LEU A 104 -0.65 -2.71 -3.88
CA LEU A 104 0.41 -3.24 -4.70
C LEU A 104 0.56 -2.49 -6.04
N LEU A 105 -0.55 -2.13 -6.70
CA LEU A 105 -0.52 -1.29 -7.90
C LEU A 105 0.15 0.06 -7.64
N TYR A 106 -0.13 0.67 -6.50
CA TYR A 106 0.53 1.91 -6.08
C TYR A 106 2.03 1.72 -5.88
N TYR A 107 2.47 0.59 -5.33
CA TYR A 107 3.90 0.29 -5.21
C TYR A 107 4.56 0.20 -6.58
N LEU A 108 3.94 -0.49 -7.55
CA LEU A 108 4.45 -0.58 -8.92
C LEU A 108 4.49 0.80 -9.60
N TYR A 109 3.44 1.60 -9.41
CA TYR A 109 3.35 2.97 -9.91
C TYR A 109 4.49 3.83 -9.37
N TYR A 110 4.69 3.83 -8.06
CA TYR A 110 5.76 4.59 -7.40
C TYR A 110 7.15 4.15 -7.88
N LEU A 111 7.39 2.85 -7.95
CA LEU A 111 8.66 2.31 -8.45
C LEU A 111 8.93 2.75 -9.89
N LYS A 112 7.93 2.74 -10.73
CA LYS A 112 8.06 3.15 -12.13
C LYS A 112 8.34 4.64 -12.27
N HIS A 113 7.54 5.49 -11.62
CA HIS A 113 7.60 6.95 -11.82
C HIS A 113 8.66 7.65 -10.98
N GLU A 114 8.89 7.21 -9.74
CA GLU A 114 9.84 7.86 -8.83
C GLU A 114 11.23 7.20 -8.84
N LYS A 115 11.30 5.91 -9.14
CA LYS A 115 12.57 5.16 -9.13
C LYS A 115 13.03 4.70 -10.51
N GLY A 116 12.22 4.88 -11.56
CA GLY A 116 12.53 4.43 -12.91
C GLY A 116 12.58 2.90 -13.05
N VAL A 117 11.90 2.17 -12.17
CA VAL A 117 11.92 0.72 -12.12
C VAL A 117 10.60 0.13 -12.53
N GLU A 118 10.56 -0.55 -13.66
CA GLU A 118 9.41 -1.35 -14.10
C GLU A 118 9.50 -2.77 -13.58
N THR A 119 8.48 -3.25 -12.90
CA THR A 119 8.42 -4.59 -12.33
C THR A 119 6.97 -5.08 -12.26
N VAL A 120 6.80 -6.35 -11.89
CA VAL A 120 5.49 -6.97 -11.65
C VAL A 120 5.23 -7.11 -10.16
N GLY A 121 3.97 -7.11 -9.79
CA GLY A 121 3.52 -7.39 -8.44
C GLY A 121 2.97 -8.81 -8.32
N VAL A 122 3.13 -9.41 -7.16
CA VAL A 122 2.58 -10.72 -6.85
C VAL A 122 1.87 -10.65 -5.49
N ILE A 123 0.61 -11.06 -5.44
CA ILE A 123 -0.09 -11.26 -4.18
C ILE A 123 -0.06 -12.75 -3.84
N ASP A 124 0.58 -13.07 -2.73
CA ASP A 124 0.66 -14.43 -2.22
C ASP A 124 -0.42 -14.69 -1.17
N TYR A 125 -1.19 -15.76 -1.37
CA TYR A 125 -2.18 -16.29 -0.40
C TYR A 125 -1.74 -17.68 0.07
N PRO A 126 -0.80 -17.78 1.05
CA PRO A 126 -0.18 -19.07 1.41
C PRO A 126 -1.18 -20.11 1.90
N LYS A 127 -2.22 -19.72 2.64
CA LYS A 127 -3.26 -20.62 3.12
C LYS A 127 -4.12 -21.22 2.00
N GLU A 128 -4.27 -20.50 0.91
CA GLU A 128 -5.04 -20.90 -0.26
C GLU A 128 -4.15 -21.53 -1.33
N ARG A 129 -2.82 -21.57 -1.13
CA ARG A 129 -1.81 -22.00 -2.11
C ARG A 129 -2.00 -21.32 -3.46
N ARG A 130 -2.32 -20.01 -3.43
CA ARG A 130 -2.61 -19.21 -4.61
C ARG A 130 -1.66 -18.04 -4.69
N ARG A 131 -1.27 -17.72 -5.93
CA ARG A 131 -0.59 -16.49 -6.33
C ARG A 131 -1.42 -15.75 -7.36
N GLU A 132 -1.37 -14.43 -7.32
CA GLU A 132 -1.96 -13.56 -8.31
C GLU A 132 -0.90 -12.58 -8.78
N GLU A 133 -0.56 -12.65 -10.08
CA GLU A 133 0.37 -11.72 -10.70
C GLU A 133 -0.39 -10.47 -11.16
N ILE A 134 0.21 -9.31 -10.94
CA ILE A 134 -0.35 -8.00 -11.29
C ILE A 134 0.68 -7.24 -12.11
N VAL A 135 0.26 -6.81 -13.29
CA VAL A 135 1.03 -5.94 -14.17
C VAL A 135 0.38 -4.56 -14.18
N LEU A 136 1.18 -3.52 -14.06
CA LEU A 136 0.70 -2.15 -14.12
C LEU A 136 0.48 -1.76 -15.59
N THR A 137 -0.78 -1.71 -16.03
CA THR A 137 -1.16 -1.21 -17.37
C THR A 137 -1.44 0.28 -17.33
N GLN A 138 -1.51 0.93 -18.47
CA GLN A 138 -1.82 2.36 -18.57
C GLN A 138 -3.18 2.71 -17.96
N GLU A 139 -4.18 1.84 -18.14
CA GLU A 139 -5.50 2.03 -17.53
C GLU A 139 -5.44 1.95 -16.01
N LEU A 140 -4.66 0.99 -15.48
CA LEU A 140 -4.46 0.85 -14.04
C LEU A 140 -3.64 1.99 -13.46
N GLU A 141 -2.70 2.58 -14.20
CA GLU A 141 -2.00 3.80 -13.78
C GLU A 141 -2.99 4.94 -13.55
N GLN A 142 -3.91 5.16 -14.49
CA GLN A 142 -4.94 6.18 -14.34
C GLN A 142 -5.84 5.94 -13.12
N GLU A 143 -6.20 4.67 -12.85
CA GLU A 143 -6.97 4.34 -11.65
C GLU A 143 -6.15 4.61 -10.36
N VAL A 144 -4.86 4.31 -10.36
CA VAL A 144 -3.96 4.62 -9.23
C VAL A 144 -3.87 6.13 -9.00
N GLU A 145 -3.74 6.92 -10.05
CA GLU A 145 -3.72 8.39 -9.96
C GLU A 145 -5.02 8.95 -9.34
N GLN A 146 -6.17 8.39 -9.73
CA GLN A 146 -7.46 8.75 -9.11
C GLN A 146 -7.51 8.38 -7.62
N VAL A 147 -6.95 7.22 -7.25
CA VAL A 147 -6.86 6.81 -5.85
C VAL A 147 -5.94 7.74 -5.06
N ILE A 148 -4.79 8.12 -5.61
CA ILE A 148 -3.87 9.08 -4.99
C ILE A 148 -4.57 10.42 -4.74
N ALA A 149 -5.26 10.95 -5.74
CA ALA A 149 -6.04 12.18 -5.60
C ALA A 149 -7.11 12.05 -4.50
N GLY A 150 -7.83 10.93 -4.47
CA GLY A 150 -8.84 10.66 -3.44
C GLY A 150 -8.26 10.54 -2.03
N VAL A 151 -7.04 10.00 -1.89
CA VAL A 151 -6.31 9.98 -0.59
C VAL A 151 -6.02 11.42 -0.14
N GLN A 152 -5.46 12.25 -1.01
CA GLN A 152 -5.13 13.65 -0.71
C GLN A 152 -6.38 14.46 -0.34
N GLU A 153 -7.45 14.34 -1.12
CA GLU A 153 -8.73 14.99 -0.85
C GLU A 153 -9.31 14.55 0.50
N THR A 154 -9.30 13.25 0.78
CA THR A 154 -9.82 12.71 2.06
C THR A 154 -9.04 13.23 3.26
N ARG A 155 -7.71 13.31 3.16
CA ARG A 155 -6.84 13.86 4.21
C ARG A 155 -7.13 15.34 4.49
N ALA A 156 -7.48 16.09 3.47
CA ALA A 156 -7.78 17.52 3.58
C ALA A 156 -9.17 17.84 4.14
N LEU A 157 -10.05 16.86 4.28
CA LEU A 157 -11.39 17.08 4.81
C LEU A 157 -11.35 17.56 6.27
N PRO A 158 -12.15 18.56 6.66
CA PRO A 158 -12.22 19.03 8.04
C PRO A 158 -12.93 18.04 8.99
N THR A 159 -13.69 17.10 8.44
CA THR A 159 -14.45 16.10 9.19
C THR A 159 -14.42 14.76 8.47
N PRO A 160 -14.57 13.63 9.19
CA PRO A 160 -14.52 12.33 8.56
C PRO A 160 -15.64 12.15 7.52
N PRO A 161 -15.36 11.52 6.37
CA PRO A 161 -16.36 11.26 5.34
C PRO A 161 -17.58 10.53 5.92
N ARG A 162 -18.77 10.86 5.45
CA ARG A 162 -19.99 10.17 5.89
C ARG A 162 -20.04 8.76 5.28
N VAL A 163 -20.37 7.79 6.11
CA VAL A 163 -20.71 6.42 5.73
C VAL A 163 -22.12 6.17 6.23
N ALA A 164 -23.04 5.84 5.32
CA ALA A 164 -24.46 5.76 5.65
C ALA A 164 -24.78 4.66 6.66
N GLU A 165 -24.11 3.49 6.50
CA GLU A 165 -24.37 2.30 7.34
C GLU A 165 -23.06 1.56 7.64
N PRO A 166 -22.99 0.83 8.78
CA PRO A 166 -21.85 -0.02 9.07
C PRO A 166 -21.67 -1.11 8.00
N MET A 167 -20.48 -1.19 7.45
CA MET A 167 -20.10 -2.26 6.53
C MET A 167 -19.65 -3.52 7.29
N THR A 168 -19.62 -4.67 6.63
CA THR A 168 -19.14 -5.93 7.23
C THR A 168 -17.73 -5.80 7.81
N ILE A 169 -16.87 -5.00 7.17
CA ILE A 169 -15.50 -4.73 7.64
C ILE A 169 -15.47 -3.96 8.96
N CYS A 170 -16.50 -3.18 9.30
CA CYS A 170 -16.55 -2.38 10.52
C CYS A 170 -16.47 -3.24 11.79
N ARG A 171 -17.01 -4.46 11.76
CA ARG A 171 -17.02 -5.39 12.92
C ARG A 171 -15.61 -5.75 13.43
N LYS A 172 -14.59 -5.61 12.59
CA LYS A 172 -13.19 -5.90 12.92
C LYS A 172 -12.29 -4.69 12.71
N CYS A 173 -12.89 -3.51 12.60
CA CYS A 173 -12.15 -2.28 12.36
C CYS A 173 -11.73 -1.67 13.71
N ALA A 174 -10.47 -1.32 13.84
CA ALA A 174 -9.94 -0.64 15.04
C ALA A 174 -10.64 0.70 15.34
N TYR A 175 -11.25 1.32 14.33
CA TYR A 175 -11.95 2.60 14.44
C TYR A 175 -13.48 2.46 14.62
N GLN A 176 -13.97 1.25 14.91
CA GLN A 176 -15.41 0.99 15.01
C GLN A 176 -16.10 1.95 16.02
N GLU A 177 -15.51 2.07 17.20
CA GLU A 177 -16.07 2.93 18.27
C GLU A 177 -16.08 4.42 17.89
N LEU A 178 -15.04 4.90 17.21
CA LEU A 178 -14.98 6.28 16.71
C LEU A 178 -16.02 6.58 15.62
N CYS A 179 -16.45 5.55 14.91
CA CYS A 179 -17.41 5.67 13.81
C CYS A 179 -18.87 5.51 14.26
N TRP A 180 -19.13 4.65 15.26
CA TRP A 180 -20.48 4.15 15.56
C TRP A 180 -20.78 4.07 17.07
N GLY A 181 -19.83 4.48 17.94
CA GLY A 181 -19.94 4.48 19.41
C GLY A 181 -20.82 5.55 20.03
#